data_0887f5fc3010072ca8e46f8c20a1cec6
#
_entry.id   0887f5fc3010072ca8e46f8c20a1cec6
#
_cell.length_a   1.000
_cell.length_b   1.000
_cell.length_c   1.000
_cell.angle_alpha   90.00
_cell.angle_beta   90.00
_cell.angle_gamma   90.00
#
_symmetry.space_group_name_H-M   'P 1'
#
loop_
_entity.id
_entity.type
_entity.pdbx_description
1 polymer ?
#
loop_
_entity_poly.entity_id
_entity_poly.type
_entity_poly.pdbx_seq_one_letter_code
_entity_poly.pdbx_strand_id
1 'polypeptide(L)'
;MSFTYRPDIDGLRAVAVIPVILFHADVSNFTGGYVGVDIFFVISGYLITSVLMKDISHGNFSLLTFYERRIRRLFPALFTVLIVSTCVASWIMFPSELDNYGKSLFSATLFYSNYHFMFDAGYFTSPAETKPLLHMWSLAVEEQFYILFPVYLFLASRFFKNKVGMATGAILLASLLYSIVIVYTAPADAYYSTPARAW
;
A
#
# COMPACT_ATOMS: atom_id res chain seq x y z
N MET A 1 15.70 22.55 2.80
CA MET A 1 14.49 23.42 2.60
C MET A 1 13.31 22.71 3.25
N SER A 2 12.61 23.40 4.14
CA SER A 2 11.41 22.85 4.80
C SER A 2 10.29 22.70 3.76
N PHE A 3 9.68 21.52 3.70
CA PHE A 3 8.41 21.37 3.00
C PHE A 3 7.39 22.25 3.69
N THR A 4 6.69 23.10 2.93
CA THR A 4 5.54 23.81 3.47
C THR A 4 4.51 22.78 3.86
N TYR A 5 4.14 22.74 5.13
CA TYR A 5 3.09 21.86 5.64
C TYR A 5 1.79 22.07 4.85
N ARG A 6 1.13 20.98 4.46
CA ARG A 6 -0.08 20.98 3.62
C ARG A 6 -1.24 20.36 4.41
N PRO A 7 -1.96 21.18 5.21
CA PRO A 7 -3.07 20.69 6.03
C PRO A 7 -4.26 20.18 5.21
N ASP A 8 -4.40 20.65 3.97
CA ASP A 8 -5.38 20.15 3.00
C ASP A 8 -5.16 18.67 2.65
N ILE A 9 -3.91 18.23 2.50
CA ILE A 9 -3.57 16.84 2.24
C ILE A 9 -3.85 15.96 3.46
N ASP A 10 -3.53 16.44 4.66
CA ASP A 10 -3.86 15.69 5.88
C ASP A 10 -5.38 15.56 6.07
N GLY A 11 -6.14 16.60 5.70
CA GLY A 11 -7.60 16.55 5.65
C GLY A 11 -8.12 15.49 4.66
N LEU A 12 -7.56 15.43 3.46
CA LEU A 12 -7.91 14.40 2.46
C LEU A 12 -7.58 13.00 2.94
N ARG A 13 -6.45 12.81 3.64
CA ARG A 13 -6.10 11.51 4.24
C ARG A 13 -7.10 11.10 5.32
N ALA A 14 -7.56 12.02 6.14
CA ALA A 14 -8.61 11.76 7.13
C ALA A 14 -9.92 11.34 6.45
N VAL A 15 -10.34 12.06 5.39
CA VAL A 15 -11.51 11.69 4.58
C VAL A 15 -11.36 10.31 3.94
N ALA A 16 -10.16 9.89 3.57
CA ALA A 16 -9.90 8.55 3.04
C ALA A 16 -9.97 7.46 4.11
N VAL A 17 -9.41 7.70 5.31
CA VAL A 17 -9.26 6.68 6.36
C VAL A 17 -10.53 6.50 7.20
N ILE A 18 -11.26 7.58 7.51
CA ILE A 18 -12.46 7.51 8.35
C ILE A 18 -13.51 6.54 7.78
N PRO A 19 -13.89 6.58 6.48
CA PRO A 19 -14.82 5.62 5.90
C PRO A 19 -14.34 4.17 5.98
N VAL A 20 -13.02 3.92 5.86
CA VAL A 20 -12.44 2.58 6.03
C VAL A 20 -12.67 2.06 7.45
N ILE A 21 -12.42 2.90 8.46
CA ILE A 21 -12.64 2.52 9.87
C ILE A 21 -14.12 2.23 10.11
N LEU A 22 -15.02 3.09 9.65
CA LEU A 22 -16.46 2.93 9.83
C LEU A 22 -17.00 1.68 9.11
N PHE A 23 -16.45 1.35 7.93
CA PHE A 23 -16.75 0.12 7.21
C PHE A 23 -16.37 -1.13 8.03
N HIS A 24 -15.15 -1.16 8.60
CA HIS A 24 -14.69 -2.28 9.41
C HIS A 24 -15.34 -2.34 10.82
N ALA A 25 -15.96 -1.26 11.24
CA ALA A 25 -16.78 -1.22 12.47
C ALA A 25 -18.24 -1.57 12.21
N ASP A 26 -18.60 -2.10 11.02
CA ASP A 26 -19.96 -2.49 10.62
C ASP A 26 -21.01 -1.38 10.79
N VAL A 27 -20.60 -0.11 10.61
CA VAL A 27 -21.55 1.01 10.68
C VAL A 27 -22.43 0.98 9.42
N SER A 28 -23.73 0.80 9.61
CA SER A 28 -24.74 0.41 8.62
C SER A 28 -24.83 1.26 7.35
N ASN A 29 -24.28 2.47 7.30
CA ASN A 29 -24.33 3.36 6.16
C ASN A 29 -23.00 3.48 5.40
N PHE A 30 -21.97 2.72 5.78
CA PHE A 30 -20.61 2.83 5.23
C PHE A 30 -20.16 1.58 4.46
N THR A 31 -21.06 0.93 3.72
CA THR A 31 -20.78 -0.30 2.96
C THR A 31 -19.71 -0.14 1.86
N GLY A 32 -19.48 1.08 1.36
CA GLY A 32 -18.44 1.41 0.37
C GLY A 32 -17.13 1.96 0.95
N GLY A 33 -16.94 1.93 2.28
CA GLY A 33 -15.79 2.57 2.94
C GLY A 33 -14.43 2.04 2.51
N TYR A 34 -14.34 0.81 2.02
CA TYR A 34 -13.10 0.21 1.49
C TYR A 34 -12.47 1.01 0.34
N VAL A 35 -13.26 1.79 -0.42
CA VAL A 35 -12.76 2.68 -1.49
C VAL A 35 -11.80 3.75 -0.93
N GLY A 36 -11.88 4.05 0.37
CA GLY A 36 -10.94 4.97 1.02
C GLY A 36 -9.48 4.54 0.90
N VAL A 37 -9.20 3.24 0.75
CA VAL A 37 -7.84 2.73 0.53
C VAL A 37 -7.31 3.19 -0.84
N ASP A 38 -8.14 3.19 -1.88
CA ASP A 38 -7.74 3.64 -3.23
C ASP A 38 -7.49 5.16 -3.24
N ILE A 39 -8.34 5.92 -2.55
CA ILE A 39 -8.13 7.37 -2.35
C ILE A 39 -6.79 7.61 -1.63
N PHE A 40 -6.48 6.81 -0.61
CA PHE A 40 -5.23 6.90 0.11
C PHE A 40 -4.02 6.60 -0.78
N PHE A 41 -4.09 5.60 -1.66
CA PHE A 41 -3.03 5.30 -2.64
C PHE A 41 -2.79 6.47 -3.60
N VAL A 42 -3.85 7.10 -4.11
CA VAL A 42 -3.73 8.28 -4.99
C VAL A 42 -3.03 9.44 -4.26
N ILE A 43 -3.43 9.73 -3.02
CA ILE A 43 -2.80 10.79 -2.21
C ILE A 43 -1.32 10.49 -1.96
N SER A 44 -1.01 9.24 -1.61
CA SER A 44 0.36 8.78 -1.37
C SER A 44 1.21 8.86 -2.64
N GLY A 45 0.68 8.43 -3.78
CA GLY A 45 1.32 8.55 -5.09
C GLY A 45 1.61 10.00 -5.48
N TYR A 46 0.64 10.90 -5.28
CA TYR A 46 0.82 12.34 -5.53
C TYR A 46 1.94 12.93 -4.67
N LEU A 47 1.91 12.65 -3.36
CA LEU A 47 2.90 13.20 -2.43
C LEU A 47 4.31 12.74 -2.78
N ILE A 48 4.49 11.44 -2.99
CA ILE A 48 5.80 10.89 -3.29
C ILE A 48 6.34 11.41 -4.63
N THR A 49 5.49 11.45 -5.66
CA THR A 49 5.86 11.98 -6.97
C THR A 49 6.30 13.44 -6.86
N SER A 50 5.55 14.25 -6.13
CA SER A 50 5.87 15.67 -5.92
C SER A 50 7.22 15.87 -5.22
N VAL A 51 7.52 15.04 -4.20
CA VAL A 51 8.81 15.08 -3.50
C VAL A 51 9.95 14.67 -4.41
N LEU A 52 9.80 13.53 -5.11
CA LEU A 52 10.83 12.98 -5.97
C LEU A 52 11.15 13.91 -7.15
N MET A 53 10.12 14.43 -7.82
CA MET A 53 10.29 15.35 -8.95
C MET A 53 11.01 16.63 -8.52
N LYS A 54 10.70 17.14 -7.34
CA LYS A 54 11.39 18.31 -6.78
C LYS A 54 12.86 18.01 -6.51
N ASP A 55 13.17 16.88 -5.85
CA ASP A 55 14.55 16.50 -5.53
C ASP A 55 15.36 16.23 -6.81
N ILE A 56 14.77 15.58 -7.82
CA ILE A 56 15.40 15.33 -9.13
C ILE A 56 15.67 16.66 -9.87
N SER A 57 14.69 17.58 -9.90
CA SER A 57 14.84 18.86 -10.61
C SER A 57 15.92 19.76 -10.01
N HIS A 58 16.19 19.65 -8.72
CA HIS A 58 17.25 20.38 -8.02
C HIS A 58 18.59 19.65 -8.00
N GLY A 59 18.69 18.46 -8.61
CA GLY A 59 19.92 17.65 -8.60
C GLY A 59 20.29 17.05 -7.23
N ASN A 60 19.38 17.09 -6.26
CA ASN A 60 19.60 16.64 -4.87
C ASN A 60 19.03 15.25 -4.59
N PHE A 61 18.59 14.54 -5.61
CA PHE A 61 17.97 13.24 -5.46
C PHE A 61 18.96 12.18 -4.99
N SER A 62 18.66 11.54 -3.85
CA SER A 62 19.39 10.40 -3.31
C SER A 62 18.41 9.32 -2.87
N LEU A 63 18.50 8.16 -3.51
CA LEU A 63 17.70 6.97 -3.14
C LEU A 63 17.93 6.57 -1.67
N LEU A 64 19.20 6.58 -1.23
CA LEU A 64 19.54 6.19 0.13
C LEU A 64 18.87 7.09 1.17
N THR A 65 18.97 8.41 0.97
CA THR A 65 18.35 9.40 1.87
C THR A 65 16.82 9.28 1.84
N PHE A 66 16.23 8.97 0.68
CA PHE A 66 14.80 8.76 0.56
C PHE A 66 14.35 7.54 1.39
N TYR A 67 15.00 6.39 1.23
CA TYR A 67 14.64 5.17 1.97
C TYR A 67 14.93 5.30 3.47
N GLU A 68 16.01 5.95 3.87
CA GLU A 68 16.31 6.20 5.27
C GLU A 68 15.20 6.97 5.98
N ARG A 69 14.71 8.07 5.36
CA ARG A 69 13.59 8.86 5.90
C ARG A 69 12.31 8.04 6.01
N ARG A 70 12.07 7.17 5.04
CA ARG A 70 10.89 6.30 5.00
C ARG A 70 10.94 5.25 6.10
N ILE A 71 12.05 4.54 6.24
CA ILE A 71 12.28 3.54 7.27
C ILE A 71 12.08 4.15 8.66
N ARG A 72 12.72 5.28 8.93
CA ARG A 72 12.60 5.99 10.22
C ARG A 72 11.15 6.37 10.55
N ARG A 73 10.33 6.62 9.56
CA ARG A 73 8.92 7.00 9.73
C ARG A 73 8.00 5.78 9.90
N LEU A 74 8.21 4.72 9.12
CA LEU A 74 7.31 3.58 9.04
C LEU A 74 7.61 2.52 10.11
N PHE A 75 8.88 2.14 10.27
CA PHE A 75 9.28 0.96 11.06
C PHE A 75 8.84 1.04 12.52
N PRO A 76 8.93 2.17 13.24
CA PRO A 76 8.49 2.21 14.63
C PRO A 76 7.01 1.83 14.79
N ALA A 77 6.14 2.39 13.95
CA ALA A 77 4.70 2.08 14.00
C ALA A 77 4.41 0.64 13.55
N LEU A 78 5.03 0.20 12.45
CA LEU A 78 4.89 -1.17 11.94
C LEU A 78 5.26 -2.21 13.01
N PHE A 79 6.47 -2.13 13.56
CA PHE A 79 6.93 -3.10 14.55
C PHE A 79 6.14 -3.05 15.85
N THR A 80 5.68 -1.87 16.27
CA THR A 80 4.77 -1.77 17.43
C THR A 80 3.48 -2.55 17.18
N VAL A 81 2.85 -2.36 16.02
CA VAL A 81 1.62 -3.10 15.66
C VAL A 81 1.90 -4.60 15.59
N LEU A 82 2.96 -5.03 14.91
CA LEU A 82 3.30 -6.45 14.77
C LEU A 82 3.58 -7.11 16.12
N ILE A 83 4.34 -6.46 17.01
CA ILE A 83 4.67 -6.98 18.34
C ILE A 83 3.41 -7.10 19.19
N VAL A 84 2.59 -6.03 19.28
CA VAL A 84 1.35 -6.05 20.07
C VAL A 84 0.39 -7.10 19.54
N SER A 85 0.20 -7.16 18.21
CA SER A 85 -0.66 -8.17 17.59
C SER A 85 -0.16 -9.59 17.86
N THR A 86 1.16 -9.82 17.84
CA THR A 86 1.75 -11.13 18.14
C THR A 86 1.52 -11.53 19.58
N CYS A 87 1.71 -10.62 20.53
CA CYS A 87 1.45 -10.89 21.94
C CYS A 87 -0.03 -11.28 22.17
N VAL A 88 -0.94 -10.53 21.57
CA VAL A 88 -2.39 -10.79 21.69
C VAL A 88 -2.76 -12.11 21.00
N ALA A 89 -2.28 -12.35 19.78
CA ALA A 89 -2.53 -13.57 19.03
C ALA A 89 -2.03 -14.80 19.78
N SER A 90 -0.83 -14.75 20.33
CA SER A 90 -0.24 -15.86 21.11
C SER A 90 -1.04 -16.22 22.36
N TRP A 91 -1.84 -15.29 22.87
CA TRP A 91 -2.65 -15.50 24.07
C TRP A 91 -4.06 -15.98 23.76
N ILE A 92 -4.63 -15.60 22.61
CA ILE A 92 -6.05 -15.82 22.29
C ILE A 92 -6.25 -16.95 21.25
N MET A 93 -5.31 -17.09 20.29
CA MET A 93 -5.49 -17.96 19.13
C MET A 93 -5.19 -19.42 19.43
N PHE A 94 -5.91 -20.32 18.76
CA PHE A 94 -5.61 -21.74 18.76
C PHE A 94 -4.33 -22.05 17.93
N PRO A 95 -3.65 -23.19 18.19
CA PRO A 95 -2.41 -23.52 17.48
C PRO A 95 -2.49 -23.52 15.96
N SER A 96 -3.62 -23.95 15.39
CA SER A 96 -3.86 -23.93 13.94
C SER A 96 -4.00 -22.53 13.35
N GLU A 97 -4.60 -21.62 14.13
CA GLU A 97 -4.74 -20.20 13.76
C GLU A 97 -3.42 -19.46 13.89
N LEU A 98 -2.61 -19.81 14.90
CA LEU A 98 -1.26 -19.27 15.11
C LEU A 98 -0.31 -19.61 13.96
N ASP A 99 -0.43 -20.79 13.33
CA ASP A 99 0.35 -21.11 12.12
C ASP A 99 0.01 -20.16 10.98
N ASN A 100 -1.27 -19.92 10.73
CA ASN A 100 -1.72 -18.97 9.69
C ASN A 100 -1.35 -17.52 10.03
N TYR A 101 -1.45 -17.15 11.31
CA TYR A 101 -0.97 -15.85 11.80
C TYR A 101 0.53 -15.68 11.56
N GLY A 102 1.34 -16.70 11.86
CA GLY A 102 2.79 -16.69 11.63
C GLY A 102 3.17 -16.46 10.16
N LYS A 103 2.44 -17.07 9.22
CA LYS A 103 2.61 -16.84 7.77
C LYS A 103 2.25 -15.40 7.40
N SER A 104 1.16 -14.88 7.95
CA SER A 104 0.75 -13.49 7.77
C SER A 104 1.77 -12.50 8.35
N LEU A 105 2.31 -12.78 9.54
CA LEU A 105 3.35 -11.98 10.20
C LEU A 105 4.62 -11.94 9.35
N PHE A 106 5.08 -13.10 8.87
CA PHE A 106 6.25 -13.18 8.00
C PHE A 106 6.06 -12.38 6.71
N SER A 107 4.89 -12.53 6.07
CA SER A 107 4.58 -11.79 4.83
C SER A 107 4.46 -10.28 5.06
N ALA A 108 3.94 -9.84 6.22
CA ALA A 108 3.84 -8.43 6.58
C ALA A 108 5.21 -7.78 6.82
N THR A 109 6.14 -8.51 7.46
CA THR A 109 7.51 -8.00 7.69
C THR A 109 8.31 -7.82 6.42
N LEU A 110 8.00 -8.58 5.37
CA LEU A 110 8.63 -8.51 4.04
C LEU A 110 7.86 -7.66 3.02
N PHE A 111 6.79 -6.97 3.45
CA PHE A 111 5.90 -6.23 2.55
C PHE A 111 5.37 -7.06 1.38
N TYR A 112 5.03 -8.33 1.68
CA TYR A 112 4.52 -9.31 0.72
C TYR A 112 3.09 -9.76 1.04
N SER A 113 2.47 -9.21 2.07
CA SER A 113 1.18 -9.64 2.61
C SER A 113 0.03 -9.54 1.58
N ASN A 114 0.10 -8.62 0.63
CA ASN A 114 -0.88 -8.56 -0.46
C ASN A 114 -0.91 -9.85 -1.30
N TYR A 115 0.24 -10.38 -1.70
CA TYR A 115 0.30 -11.65 -2.42
C TYR A 115 -0.02 -12.84 -1.53
N HIS A 116 0.40 -12.81 -0.25
CA HIS A 116 0.01 -13.84 0.70
C HIS A 116 -1.51 -13.98 0.79
N PHE A 117 -2.24 -12.87 0.99
CA PHE A 117 -3.70 -12.91 1.05
C PHE A 117 -4.36 -13.14 -0.30
N MET A 118 -3.74 -12.74 -1.40
CA MET A 118 -4.20 -13.07 -2.75
C MET A 118 -4.25 -14.59 -2.97
N PHE A 119 -3.21 -15.31 -2.61
CA PHE A 119 -3.14 -16.77 -2.73
C PHE A 119 -3.97 -17.50 -1.66
N ASP A 120 -4.20 -16.84 -0.50
CA ASP A 120 -5.07 -17.36 0.55
C ASP A 120 -6.55 -16.97 0.34
N ALA A 121 -6.91 -16.37 -0.79
CA ALA A 121 -8.28 -16.05 -1.17
C ALA A 121 -8.90 -17.23 -1.93
N GLY A 122 -9.52 -18.18 -1.23
CA GLY A 122 -10.14 -19.36 -1.82
C GLY A 122 -11.32 -19.88 -1.01
N TYR A 123 -11.98 -20.93 -1.53
CA TYR A 123 -13.18 -21.52 -0.92
C TYR A 123 -12.95 -22.10 0.49
N PHE A 124 -11.74 -22.56 0.77
CA PHE A 124 -11.38 -23.19 2.07
C PHE A 124 -10.62 -22.25 3.01
N THR A 125 -10.64 -20.93 2.75
CA THR A 125 -9.90 -19.99 3.58
C THR A 125 -10.67 -19.58 4.83
N SER A 126 -9.92 -19.25 5.88
CA SER A 126 -10.49 -18.68 7.10
C SER A 126 -11.19 -17.35 6.81
N PRO A 127 -12.28 -17.02 7.52
CA PRO A 127 -12.96 -15.74 7.40
C PRO A 127 -12.01 -14.55 7.61
N ALA A 128 -12.29 -13.42 6.95
CA ALA A 128 -11.46 -12.21 7.03
C ALA A 128 -11.30 -11.70 8.47
N GLU A 129 -12.34 -11.85 9.28
CA GLU A 129 -12.43 -11.45 10.68
C GLU A 129 -11.44 -12.22 11.59
N THR A 130 -11.01 -13.42 11.15
CA THR A 130 -10.02 -14.23 11.88
C THR A 130 -8.57 -13.93 11.48
N LYS A 131 -8.34 -12.97 10.61
CA LYS A 131 -7.00 -12.58 10.08
C LYS A 131 -6.57 -11.21 10.62
N PRO A 132 -5.95 -11.11 11.81
CA PRO A 132 -5.65 -9.82 12.46
C PRO A 132 -4.75 -8.91 11.60
N LEU A 133 -3.85 -9.48 10.79
CA LEU A 133 -2.92 -8.75 9.94
C LEU A 133 -3.42 -8.56 8.50
N LEU A 134 -4.71 -8.84 8.22
CA LEU A 134 -5.26 -8.71 6.87
C LEU A 134 -4.99 -7.32 6.29
N HIS A 135 -5.19 -6.26 7.09
CA HIS A 135 -5.00 -4.87 6.63
C HIS A 135 -3.57 -4.53 6.17
N MET A 136 -2.59 -5.37 6.51
CA MET A 136 -1.21 -5.18 6.04
C MET A 136 -1.04 -5.35 4.52
N TRP A 137 -2.05 -5.91 3.83
CA TRP A 137 -2.02 -6.00 2.36
C TRP A 137 -1.89 -4.64 1.68
N SER A 138 -2.61 -3.63 2.15
CA SER A 138 -2.56 -2.29 1.56
C SER A 138 -1.23 -1.59 1.83
N LEU A 139 -0.66 -1.78 3.02
CA LEU A 139 0.68 -1.29 3.34
C LEU A 139 1.75 -1.97 2.47
N ALA A 140 1.61 -3.28 2.19
CA ALA A 140 2.53 -3.97 1.31
C ALA A 140 2.51 -3.41 -0.13
N VAL A 141 1.32 -3.16 -0.70
CA VAL A 141 1.18 -2.52 -2.01
C VAL A 141 1.84 -1.14 -2.02
N GLU A 142 1.57 -0.33 -0.98
CA GLU A 142 2.14 1.01 -0.85
C GLU A 142 3.68 0.97 -0.77
N GLU A 143 4.27 0.08 0.04
CA GLU A 143 5.72 -0.01 0.19
C GLU A 143 6.40 -0.59 -1.06
N GLN A 144 5.79 -1.54 -1.75
CA GLN A 144 6.27 -2.01 -3.06
C GLN A 144 6.32 -0.87 -4.08
N PHE A 145 5.28 -0.02 -4.12
CA PHE A 145 5.29 1.19 -4.94
C PHE A 145 6.44 2.12 -4.55
N TYR A 146 6.67 2.35 -3.26
CA TYR A 146 7.75 3.21 -2.78
C TYR A 146 9.16 2.65 -3.01
N ILE A 147 9.30 1.34 -3.14
CA ILE A 147 10.56 0.71 -3.53
C ILE A 147 10.82 0.89 -5.02
N LEU A 148 9.83 0.65 -5.86
CA LEU A 148 9.99 0.59 -7.31
C LEU A 148 9.91 1.97 -7.98
N PHE A 149 8.98 2.82 -7.56
CA PHE A 149 8.67 4.06 -8.23
C PHE A 149 9.80 5.10 -8.21
N PRO A 150 10.55 5.32 -7.11
CA PRO A 150 11.69 6.25 -7.11
C PRO A 150 12.80 5.82 -8.08
N VAL A 151 13.07 4.52 -8.18
CA VAL A 151 14.05 3.97 -9.13
C VAL A 151 13.56 4.20 -10.55
N TYR A 152 12.30 3.84 -10.83
CA TYR A 152 11.68 4.09 -12.13
C TYR A 152 11.76 5.58 -12.51
N LEU A 153 11.34 6.47 -11.63
CA LEU A 153 11.27 7.90 -11.93
C LEU A 153 12.66 8.51 -12.17
N PHE A 154 13.66 8.07 -11.40
CA PHE A 154 15.05 8.46 -11.60
C PHE A 154 15.56 8.00 -12.97
N LEU A 155 15.37 6.75 -13.34
CA LEU A 155 15.77 6.21 -14.62
C LEU A 155 15.00 6.88 -15.76
N ALA A 156 13.69 7.03 -15.62
CA ALA A 156 12.86 7.69 -16.62
C ALA A 156 13.28 9.14 -16.86
N SER A 157 13.59 9.89 -15.80
CA SER A 157 14.08 11.26 -15.91
C SER A 157 15.44 11.37 -16.64
N ARG A 158 16.29 10.35 -16.49
CA ARG A 158 17.60 10.28 -17.13
C ARG A 158 17.51 9.88 -18.61
N PHE A 159 16.67 8.89 -18.94
CA PHE A 159 16.61 8.31 -20.30
C PHE A 159 15.55 8.94 -21.18
N PHE A 160 14.41 9.32 -20.63
CA PHE A 160 13.27 9.85 -21.39
C PHE A 160 13.10 11.36 -21.28
N LYS A 161 13.89 12.06 -20.43
CA LYS A 161 13.88 13.52 -20.26
C LYS A 161 12.46 14.14 -20.36
N ASN A 162 12.13 14.74 -21.51
CA ASN A 162 10.86 15.44 -21.73
C ASN A 162 9.64 14.51 -21.90
N LYS A 163 9.80 13.17 -21.90
CA LYS A 163 8.74 12.18 -22.11
C LYS A 163 8.37 11.39 -20.84
N VAL A 164 8.92 11.78 -19.68
CA VAL A 164 8.65 11.10 -18.40
C VAL A 164 7.15 11.00 -18.12
N GLY A 165 6.41 12.11 -18.28
CA GLY A 165 4.95 12.13 -18.08
C GLY A 165 4.21 11.17 -19.02
N MET A 166 4.62 11.09 -20.28
CA MET A 166 4.02 10.18 -21.26
C MET A 166 4.34 8.72 -20.92
N ALA A 167 5.57 8.40 -20.53
CA ALA A 167 5.96 7.05 -20.11
C ALA A 167 5.20 6.61 -18.83
N THR A 168 5.07 7.51 -17.85
CA THR A 168 4.28 7.25 -16.64
C THR A 168 2.81 7.06 -16.99
N GLY A 169 2.23 7.93 -17.82
CA GLY A 169 0.84 7.79 -18.28
C GLY A 169 0.57 6.48 -19.02
N ALA A 170 1.52 5.99 -19.81
CA ALA A 170 1.40 4.69 -20.48
C ALA A 170 1.39 3.52 -19.47
N ILE A 171 2.22 3.58 -18.41
CA ILE A 171 2.23 2.56 -17.35
C ILE A 171 0.90 2.60 -16.58
N LEU A 172 0.40 3.78 -16.21
CA LEU A 172 -0.88 3.93 -15.53
C LEU A 172 -2.03 3.38 -16.36
N LEU A 173 -2.06 3.70 -17.65
CA LEU A 173 -3.08 3.19 -18.57
C LEU A 173 -3.01 1.66 -18.69
N ALA A 174 -1.82 1.10 -18.82
CA ALA A 174 -1.62 -0.35 -18.88
C ALA A 174 -2.08 -1.03 -17.59
N SER A 175 -1.77 -0.46 -16.41
CA SER A 175 -2.23 -0.94 -15.11
C SER A 175 -3.76 -0.89 -15.00
N LEU A 176 -4.38 0.20 -15.43
CA LEU A 176 -5.84 0.34 -15.42
C LEU A 176 -6.52 -0.68 -16.34
N LEU A 177 -6.02 -0.84 -17.57
CA LEU A 177 -6.55 -1.84 -18.51
C LEU A 177 -6.39 -3.25 -17.97
N TYR A 178 -5.24 -3.56 -17.39
CA TYR A 178 -5.00 -4.84 -16.70
C TYR A 178 -6.01 -5.06 -15.57
N SER A 179 -6.21 -4.05 -14.71
CA SER A 179 -7.19 -4.12 -13.62
C SER A 179 -8.60 -4.39 -14.10
N ILE A 180 -9.04 -3.69 -15.17
CA ILE A 180 -10.37 -3.89 -15.78
C ILE A 180 -10.55 -5.31 -16.31
N VAL A 181 -9.53 -5.86 -16.96
CA VAL A 181 -9.62 -7.22 -17.51
C VAL A 181 -9.63 -8.27 -16.41
N ILE A 182 -8.71 -8.15 -15.42
CA ILE A 182 -8.51 -9.19 -14.42
C ILE A 182 -9.64 -9.24 -13.38
N VAL A 183 -10.37 -8.14 -13.17
CA VAL A 183 -11.50 -8.11 -12.21
C VAL A 183 -12.60 -9.13 -12.56
N TYR A 184 -12.78 -9.46 -13.83
CA TYR A 184 -13.76 -10.43 -14.29
C TYR A 184 -13.28 -11.88 -14.26
N THR A 185 -11.98 -12.12 -14.29
CA THR A 185 -11.39 -13.47 -14.36
C THR A 185 -10.79 -13.93 -13.05
N ALA A 186 -10.20 -13.01 -12.29
CA ALA A 186 -9.53 -13.27 -11.02
C ALA A 186 -9.72 -12.06 -10.06
N PRO A 187 -10.88 -11.91 -9.42
CA PRO A 187 -11.19 -10.75 -8.57
C PRO A 187 -10.20 -10.55 -7.42
N ALA A 188 -9.70 -11.64 -6.82
CA ALA A 188 -8.68 -11.55 -5.76
C ALA A 188 -7.38 -10.94 -6.27
N ASP A 189 -6.94 -11.31 -7.47
CA ASP A 189 -5.75 -10.76 -8.11
C ASP A 189 -5.95 -9.27 -8.42
N ALA A 190 -7.13 -8.88 -8.91
CA ALA A 190 -7.47 -7.48 -9.14
C ALA A 190 -7.45 -6.66 -7.85
N TYR A 191 -7.85 -7.26 -6.74
CA TYR A 191 -7.93 -6.58 -5.45
C TYR A 191 -6.56 -6.44 -4.78
N TYR A 192 -5.73 -7.48 -4.78
CA TYR A 192 -4.51 -7.54 -3.99
C TYR A 192 -3.23 -7.22 -4.77
N SER A 193 -3.19 -7.42 -6.11
CA SER A 193 -1.93 -7.29 -6.83
C SER A 193 -1.52 -5.84 -7.08
N THR A 194 -0.24 -5.54 -6.84
CA THR A 194 0.35 -4.22 -7.08
C THR A 194 0.22 -3.75 -8.54
N PRO A 195 0.43 -4.60 -9.57
CA PRO A 195 0.23 -4.18 -10.96
C PRO A 195 -1.19 -3.74 -11.30
N ALA A 196 -2.21 -4.31 -10.66
CA ALA A 196 -3.60 -3.93 -10.88
C ALA A 196 -4.00 -2.63 -10.14
N ARG A 197 -3.14 -2.13 -9.27
CA ARG A 197 -3.37 -0.96 -8.41
C ARG A 197 -2.39 0.20 -8.65
N ALA A 198 -1.53 0.10 -9.66
CA ALA A 198 -0.53 1.12 -9.96
C ALA A 198 -1.08 2.35 -10.74
N TRP A 199 -2.36 2.30 -11.15
CA TRP A 199 -3.07 3.40 -11.86
C TRP A 199 -3.51 4.59 -11.00
#